data_78d4ef050f650f69206d6ee5e0403e19
#
_entry.id   78d4ef050f650f69206d6ee5e0403e19
#
_cell.length_a   1.000
_cell.length_b   1.000
_cell.length_c   1.000
_cell.angle_alpha   90.00
_cell.angle_beta   90.00
_cell.angle_gamma   90.00
#
_symmetry.space_group_name_H-M   'P 1'
#
loop_
_entity.id
_entity.type
_entity.pdbx_description
1 polymer ?
#
loop_
_entity_poly.entity_id
_entity_poly.type
_entity_poly.pdbx_seq_one_letter_code
_entity_poly.pdbx_strand_id
1 'polypeptide(L)'
;MKRIVRSLVVLLLLLAAALVGGSLYMLSYSLRPDATMRAKNASSYEYMYGEYPFLRPWVDSLERAGALRDTVITGNEGERLHALYAAAPRPTDRTAVIVHGYTDNAVRMLMIGYLYNHDLGYNILLPDLYYHGRSEGRAIRMGWKDRLDVLRWMDVANDIFGGDTRMVVHGISMGAATTMMVSGEEQRPYVKFF
;
A
#
# COMPACT_ATOMS: atom_id res chain seq x y z
N MET A 1 -44.38 22.36 -31.60
CA MET A 1 -44.11 21.00 -31.18
C MET A 1 -42.69 20.54 -31.59
N LYS A 2 -42.34 20.40 -32.88
CA LYS A 2 -41.02 19.88 -33.34
C LYS A 2 -39.80 20.64 -32.76
N ARG A 3 -39.87 22.02 -32.64
CA ARG A 3 -38.78 22.83 -32.07
C ARG A 3 -38.56 22.57 -30.58
N ILE A 4 -39.64 22.46 -29.80
CA ILE A 4 -39.58 22.19 -28.36
C ILE A 4 -38.96 20.81 -28.12
N VAL A 5 -39.42 19.78 -28.85
CA VAL A 5 -38.84 18.42 -28.77
C VAL A 5 -37.34 18.44 -29.10
N ARG A 6 -36.94 19.17 -30.15
CA ARG A 6 -35.54 19.30 -30.54
C ARG A 6 -34.71 19.99 -29.44
N SER A 7 -35.23 21.04 -28.82
CA SER A 7 -34.56 21.73 -27.71
C SER A 7 -34.43 20.83 -26.49
N LEU A 8 -35.46 20.04 -26.14
CA LEU A 8 -35.42 19.09 -25.07
C LEU A 8 -34.39 17.96 -25.31
N VAL A 9 -34.32 17.45 -26.54
CA VAL A 9 -33.32 16.44 -26.92
C VAL A 9 -31.90 17.00 -26.78
N VAL A 10 -31.66 18.23 -27.27
CA VAL A 10 -30.36 18.90 -27.14
C VAL A 10 -30.00 19.08 -25.65
N LEU A 11 -30.93 19.55 -24.84
CA LEU A 11 -30.70 19.70 -23.39
C LEU A 11 -30.35 18.38 -22.70
N LEU A 12 -31.07 17.31 -23.04
CA LEU A 12 -30.76 15.97 -22.49
C LEU A 12 -29.38 15.47 -22.93
N LEU A 13 -28.98 15.69 -24.16
CA LEU A 13 -27.65 15.34 -24.65
C LEU A 13 -26.54 16.14 -23.94
N LEU A 14 -26.76 17.43 -23.70
CA LEU A 14 -25.82 18.27 -22.95
C LEU A 14 -25.71 17.81 -21.48
N LEU A 15 -26.82 17.47 -20.85
CA LEU A 15 -26.85 16.91 -19.50
C LEU A 15 -26.12 15.55 -19.43
N ALA A 16 -26.37 14.68 -20.39
CA ALA A 16 -25.67 13.40 -20.47
C ALA A 16 -24.16 13.58 -20.67
N ALA A 17 -23.76 14.50 -21.58
CA ALA A 17 -22.34 14.83 -21.79
C ALA A 17 -21.69 15.40 -20.53
N ALA A 18 -22.37 16.28 -19.80
CA ALA A 18 -21.88 16.83 -18.53
C ALA A 18 -21.72 15.75 -17.45
N LEU A 19 -22.69 14.84 -17.33
CA LEU A 19 -22.61 13.71 -16.40
C LEU A 19 -21.45 12.77 -16.72
N VAL A 20 -21.29 12.41 -17.99
CA VAL A 20 -20.16 11.56 -18.42
C VAL A 20 -18.84 12.25 -18.20
N GLY A 21 -18.71 13.52 -18.61
CA GLY A 21 -17.48 14.31 -18.40
C GLY A 21 -17.14 14.46 -16.92
N GLY A 22 -18.13 14.79 -16.09
CA GLY A 22 -17.96 14.87 -14.64
C GLY A 22 -17.53 13.53 -14.02
N SER A 23 -18.15 12.42 -14.42
CA SER A 23 -17.80 11.08 -13.95
C SER A 23 -16.36 10.69 -14.34
N LEU A 24 -15.95 10.96 -15.58
CA LEU A 24 -14.59 10.69 -16.04
C LEU A 24 -13.55 11.55 -15.32
N TYR A 25 -13.89 12.82 -15.04
CA TYR A 25 -13.05 13.71 -14.25
C TYR A 25 -12.86 13.16 -12.82
N MET A 26 -13.96 12.81 -12.13
CA MET A 26 -13.93 12.27 -10.79
C MET A 26 -13.17 10.92 -10.71
N LEU A 27 -13.36 10.06 -11.72
CA LEU A 27 -12.61 8.81 -11.83
C LEU A 27 -11.10 9.07 -11.97
N SER A 28 -10.73 10.00 -12.86
CA SER A 28 -9.33 10.39 -13.04
C SER A 28 -8.73 10.99 -11.77
N TYR A 29 -9.46 11.86 -11.10
CA TYR A 29 -9.05 12.47 -9.84
C TYR A 29 -8.83 11.43 -8.74
N SER A 30 -9.74 10.46 -8.62
CA SER A 30 -9.64 9.42 -7.59
C SER A 30 -8.51 8.41 -7.86
N LEU A 31 -8.29 8.03 -9.11
CA LEU A 31 -7.29 7.01 -9.45
C LEU A 31 -5.89 7.60 -9.70
N ARG A 32 -5.79 8.89 -9.98
CA ARG A 32 -4.53 9.60 -10.24
C ARG A 32 -4.41 10.85 -9.36
N PRO A 33 -4.48 10.67 -8.03
CA PRO A 33 -4.22 11.79 -7.13
C PRO A 33 -2.80 12.27 -7.40
N ASP A 34 -2.64 13.59 -7.33
CA ASP A 34 -1.52 14.39 -7.79
C ASP A 34 -0.12 13.77 -7.58
N ALA A 35 0.85 14.21 -8.39
CA ALA A 35 2.27 13.81 -8.40
C ALA A 35 2.96 13.91 -7.03
N THR A 36 2.38 14.63 -6.07
CA THR A 36 2.80 14.68 -4.66
C THR A 36 2.80 13.33 -3.94
N MET A 37 2.11 12.30 -4.46
CA MET A 37 2.15 10.95 -3.87
C MET A 37 3.55 10.32 -3.89
N ARG A 38 4.34 10.60 -4.94
CA ARG A 38 5.71 10.08 -5.06
C ARG A 38 6.72 10.84 -4.20
N ALA A 39 6.45 12.11 -3.89
CA ALA A 39 7.31 12.97 -3.09
C ALA A 39 7.03 12.89 -1.57
N LYS A 40 6.05 12.09 -1.16
CA LYS A 40 5.54 12.08 0.22
C LYS A 40 6.44 11.44 1.27
N ASN A 41 7.53 10.75 0.91
CA ASN A 41 8.29 10.02 1.95
C ASN A 41 8.85 10.94 3.04
N ALA A 42 9.49 12.05 2.70
CA ALA A 42 10.01 12.99 3.70
C ALA A 42 8.86 13.59 4.55
N SER A 43 7.79 14.09 3.93
CA SER A 43 6.62 14.60 4.62
C SER A 43 5.87 13.53 5.43
N SER A 44 5.96 12.25 5.04
CA SER A 44 5.39 11.14 5.80
C SER A 44 6.16 10.88 7.09
N TYR A 45 7.50 10.95 7.08
CA TYR A 45 8.29 10.86 8.31
C TYR A 45 7.98 12.02 9.26
N GLU A 46 7.93 13.26 8.77
CA GLU A 46 7.58 14.44 9.57
C GLU A 46 6.17 14.28 10.20
N TYR A 47 5.19 13.87 9.39
CA TYR A 47 3.85 13.60 9.88
C TYR A 47 3.84 12.52 10.95
N MET A 48 4.49 11.38 10.70
CA MET A 48 4.53 10.25 11.64
C MET A 48 5.22 10.61 12.95
N TYR A 49 6.28 11.39 12.92
CA TYR A 49 6.97 11.83 14.13
C TYR A 49 6.21 12.91 14.89
N GLY A 50 5.39 13.71 14.20
CA GLY A 50 4.49 14.67 14.83
C GLY A 50 3.32 13.99 15.55
N GLU A 51 2.64 13.05 14.86
CA GLU A 51 1.48 12.34 15.41
C GLU A 51 1.89 11.26 16.45
N TYR A 52 3.04 10.61 16.22
CA TYR A 52 3.53 9.49 17.03
C TYR A 52 4.99 9.71 17.45
N PRO A 53 5.27 10.60 18.39
CA PRO A 53 6.65 10.98 18.76
C PRO A 53 7.52 9.81 19.22
N PHE A 54 6.92 8.74 19.77
CA PHE A 54 7.62 7.52 20.18
C PHE A 54 8.25 6.74 19.03
N LEU A 55 7.83 6.98 17.79
CA LEU A 55 8.40 6.30 16.61
C LEU A 55 9.81 6.79 16.30
N ARG A 56 10.11 8.08 16.53
CA ARG A 56 11.41 8.65 16.16
C ARG A 56 12.58 7.89 16.81
N PRO A 57 12.65 7.71 18.15
CA PRO A 57 13.79 6.99 18.75
C PRO A 57 13.90 5.55 18.29
N TRP A 58 12.79 4.88 17.98
CA TRP A 58 12.81 3.53 17.45
C TRP A 58 13.33 3.49 16.00
N VAL A 59 12.81 4.32 15.10
CA VAL A 59 13.30 4.42 13.71
C VAL A 59 14.76 4.80 13.67
N ASP A 60 15.19 5.83 14.43
CA ASP A 60 16.59 6.23 14.56
C ASP A 60 17.49 5.07 15.04
N SER A 61 16.97 4.20 15.92
CA SER A 61 17.71 3.03 16.38
C SER A 61 17.88 1.97 15.30
N LEU A 62 16.83 1.73 14.49
CA LEU A 62 16.87 0.81 13.36
C LEU A 62 17.80 1.32 12.26
N GLU A 63 17.78 2.61 11.95
CA GLU A 63 18.63 3.23 10.94
C GLU A 63 20.11 3.17 11.36
N ARG A 64 20.44 3.51 12.61
CA ARG A 64 21.81 3.41 13.15
C ARG A 64 22.34 1.98 13.13
N ALA A 65 21.48 1.01 13.34
CA ALA A 65 21.81 -0.41 13.26
C ALA A 65 21.85 -0.95 11.82
N GLY A 66 21.48 -0.16 10.82
CA GLY A 66 21.26 -0.63 9.44
C GLY A 66 20.18 -1.71 9.34
N ALA A 67 19.24 -1.72 10.27
CA ALA A 67 18.19 -2.74 10.39
C ALA A 67 16.94 -2.38 9.59
N LEU A 68 16.59 -1.09 9.45
CA LEU A 68 15.55 -0.63 8.53
C LEU A 68 16.16 -0.54 7.12
N ARG A 69 15.63 -1.34 6.21
CA ARG A 69 16.19 -1.51 4.88
C ARG A 69 15.12 -1.38 3.81
N ASP A 70 15.57 -1.02 2.61
CA ASP A 70 14.77 -1.01 1.39
C ASP A 70 14.94 -2.32 0.62
N THR A 71 13.87 -2.73 -0.08
CA THR A 71 13.94 -3.77 -1.09
C THR A 71 13.04 -3.42 -2.27
N VAL A 72 13.30 -4.03 -3.42
CA VAL A 72 12.52 -3.82 -4.64
C VAL A 72 12.26 -5.14 -5.33
N ILE A 73 11.08 -5.24 -5.96
CA ILE A 73 10.73 -6.34 -6.84
C ILE A 73 10.24 -5.79 -8.19
N THR A 74 10.21 -6.65 -9.19
CA THR A 74 9.44 -6.39 -10.41
C THR A 74 8.01 -6.84 -10.18
N GLY A 75 7.04 -5.96 -10.30
CA GLY A 75 5.61 -6.23 -10.16
C GLY A 75 5.06 -7.10 -11.29
N ASN A 76 3.78 -7.47 -11.21
CA ASN A 76 3.14 -8.36 -12.17
C ASN A 76 3.01 -7.77 -13.58
N GLU A 77 3.07 -6.46 -13.72
CA GLU A 77 3.01 -5.76 -15.02
C GLU A 77 4.37 -5.15 -15.43
N GLY A 78 5.46 -5.53 -14.74
CA GLY A 78 6.84 -5.13 -15.07
C GLY A 78 7.34 -3.89 -14.35
N GLU A 79 6.56 -3.30 -13.45
CA GLU A 79 6.93 -2.10 -12.69
C GLU A 79 7.92 -2.44 -11.57
N ARG A 80 8.73 -1.46 -11.20
CA ARG A 80 9.55 -1.52 -10.01
C ARG A 80 8.72 -1.15 -8.78
N LEU A 81 8.50 -2.12 -7.92
CA LEU A 81 7.80 -1.94 -6.65
C LEU A 81 8.79 -1.94 -5.49
N HIS A 82 8.50 -1.14 -4.48
CA HIS A 82 9.36 -0.89 -3.33
C HIS A 82 8.70 -1.38 -2.03
N ALA A 83 9.50 -1.78 -1.06
CA ALA A 83 9.08 -2.01 0.32
C ALA A 83 10.18 -1.62 1.30
N LEU A 84 9.77 -1.22 2.51
CA LEU A 84 10.62 -1.18 3.69
C LEU A 84 10.54 -2.51 4.42
N TYR A 85 11.64 -2.95 5.05
CA TYR A 85 11.61 -4.10 5.95
C TYR A 85 12.58 -3.95 7.11
N ALA A 86 12.28 -4.61 8.22
CA ALA A 86 13.19 -4.71 9.35
C ALA A 86 13.07 -6.08 10.03
N ALA A 87 14.20 -6.66 10.39
CA ALA A 87 14.23 -7.84 11.23
C ALA A 87 13.81 -7.51 12.66
N ALA A 88 13.26 -8.50 13.35
CA ALA A 88 12.95 -8.39 14.78
C ALA A 88 14.23 -8.13 15.60
N PRO A 89 14.11 -7.49 16.79
CA PRO A 89 15.25 -7.26 17.68
C PRO A 89 15.91 -8.54 18.18
N ARG A 90 15.19 -9.66 18.13
CA ARG A 90 15.67 -11.01 18.46
C ARG A 90 15.26 -11.99 17.36
N PRO A 91 16.05 -13.03 17.07
CA PRO A 91 15.69 -14.04 16.09
C PRO A 91 14.30 -14.63 16.34
N THR A 92 13.47 -14.66 15.28
CA THR A 92 12.09 -15.16 15.32
C THR A 92 11.68 -15.68 13.94
N ASP A 93 10.75 -16.61 13.90
CA ASP A 93 10.06 -17.08 12.71
C ASP A 93 8.81 -16.22 12.38
N ARG A 94 8.41 -15.32 13.29
CA ARG A 94 7.20 -14.51 13.15
C ARG A 94 7.45 -13.33 12.21
N THR A 95 6.62 -13.18 11.20
CA THR A 95 6.72 -12.11 10.18
C THR A 95 5.37 -11.43 9.95
N ALA A 96 5.36 -10.11 9.85
CA ALA A 96 4.18 -9.34 9.49
C ALA A 96 4.43 -8.61 8.16
N VAL A 97 3.53 -8.81 7.19
CA VAL A 97 3.42 -7.98 5.98
C VAL A 97 2.30 -6.99 6.21
N ILE A 98 2.60 -5.67 6.15
CA ILE A 98 1.67 -4.61 6.56
C ILE A 98 1.35 -3.73 5.37
N VAL A 99 0.11 -3.79 4.89
CA VAL A 99 -0.35 -3.18 3.64
C VAL A 99 -1.10 -1.88 3.92
N HIS A 100 -0.63 -0.79 3.34
CA HIS A 100 -1.16 0.56 3.57
C HIS A 100 -2.49 0.84 2.86
N GLY A 101 -3.15 1.93 3.26
CA GLY A 101 -4.40 2.41 2.71
C GLY A 101 -4.26 3.26 1.43
N TYR A 102 -5.39 3.78 0.96
CA TYR A 102 -5.49 4.69 -0.18
C TYR A 102 -4.67 5.96 0.08
N THR A 103 -3.88 6.38 -0.91
CA THR A 103 -2.96 7.54 -0.87
C THR A 103 -1.93 7.53 0.27
N ASP A 104 -1.70 6.38 0.88
CA ASP A 104 -0.72 6.18 1.95
C ASP A 104 0.58 5.57 1.41
N ASN A 105 1.51 5.15 2.26
CA ASN A 105 2.77 4.53 1.88
C ASN A 105 3.39 3.70 3.02
N ALA A 106 4.48 3.00 2.72
CA ALA A 106 5.21 2.17 3.67
C ALA A 106 5.64 2.94 4.94
N VAL A 107 6.10 4.19 4.81
CA VAL A 107 6.53 5.02 5.96
C VAL A 107 5.40 5.24 6.95
N ARG A 108 4.18 5.47 6.46
CA ARG A 108 3.02 5.67 7.32
C ARG A 108 2.56 4.41 8.05
N MET A 109 2.97 3.24 7.57
CA MET A 109 2.73 1.98 8.27
C MET A 109 3.75 1.70 9.38
N LEU A 110 4.75 2.54 9.58
CA LEU A 110 5.72 2.36 10.67
C LEU A 110 5.07 2.38 12.07
N MET A 111 3.91 3.03 12.25
CA MET A 111 3.18 2.95 13.53
C MET A 111 2.69 1.52 13.82
N ILE A 112 2.18 0.81 12.82
CA ILE A 112 1.81 -0.59 12.97
C ILE A 112 3.07 -1.46 12.98
N GLY A 113 4.08 -1.08 12.19
CA GLY A 113 5.41 -1.70 12.23
C GLY A 113 6.02 -1.68 13.62
N TYR A 114 5.87 -0.57 14.36
CA TYR A 114 6.31 -0.47 15.75
C TYR A 114 5.65 -1.52 16.64
N LEU A 115 4.32 -1.62 16.58
CA LEU A 115 3.58 -2.62 17.34
C LEU A 115 4.09 -4.04 17.05
N TYR A 116 4.22 -4.41 15.77
CA TYR A 116 4.70 -5.74 15.41
C TYR A 116 6.18 -5.95 15.75
N ASN A 117 7.05 -5.03 15.39
CA ASN A 117 8.49 -5.22 15.52
C ASN A 117 9.00 -4.96 16.93
N HIS A 118 8.67 -3.80 17.51
CA HIS A 118 9.16 -3.40 18.83
C HIS A 118 8.45 -4.14 19.97
N ASP A 119 7.11 -4.15 19.95
CA ASP A 119 6.33 -4.67 21.08
C ASP A 119 6.13 -6.18 20.99
N LEU A 120 5.85 -6.73 19.81
CA LEU A 120 5.55 -8.15 19.61
C LEU A 120 6.73 -8.99 19.11
N GLY A 121 7.83 -8.36 18.69
CA GLY A 121 9.04 -9.03 18.25
C GLY A 121 8.87 -9.79 16.92
N TYR A 122 8.20 -9.21 15.95
CA TYR A 122 8.05 -9.74 14.59
C TYR A 122 9.08 -9.13 13.65
N ASN A 123 9.48 -9.86 12.65
CA ASN A 123 10.01 -9.30 11.42
C ASN A 123 8.89 -8.55 10.71
N ILE A 124 9.18 -7.44 10.04
CA ILE A 124 8.18 -6.65 9.32
C ILE A 124 8.60 -6.38 7.88
N LEU A 125 7.62 -6.38 6.98
CA LEU A 125 7.76 -5.88 5.61
C LEU A 125 6.56 -4.98 5.29
N LEU A 126 6.83 -3.78 4.80
CA LEU A 126 5.90 -2.69 4.54
C LEU A 126 5.98 -2.32 3.06
N PRO A 127 5.15 -2.91 2.17
CA PRO A 127 5.21 -2.58 0.76
C PRO A 127 4.60 -1.21 0.48
N ASP A 128 5.18 -0.47 -0.45
CA ASP A 128 4.50 0.56 -1.21
C ASP A 128 3.69 -0.12 -2.31
N LEU A 129 2.37 -0.02 -2.27
CA LEU A 129 1.51 -0.54 -3.34
C LEU A 129 1.78 0.19 -4.66
N TYR A 130 1.36 -0.39 -5.77
CA TYR A 130 1.47 0.21 -7.09
C TYR A 130 0.99 1.66 -7.09
N TYR A 131 1.79 2.56 -7.69
CA TYR A 131 1.54 4.00 -7.77
C TYR A 131 1.59 4.75 -6.42
N HIS A 132 2.10 4.13 -5.34
CA HIS A 132 2.25 4.74 -4.03
C HIS A 132 3.72 4.79 -3.60
N GLY A 133 4.03 5.73 -2.68
CA GLY A 133 5.35 5.85 -2.11
C GLY A 133 6.46 5.89 -3.15
N ARG A 134 7.39 4.93 -3.10
CA ARG A 134 8.51 4.78 -4.04
C ARG A 134 8.25 3.74 -5.15
N SER A 135 7.08 3.12 -5.15
CA SER A 135 6.66 2.21 -6.21
C SER A 135 6.25 2.94 -7.48
N GLU A 136 6.59 2.37 -8.63
CA GLU A 136 6.15 2.86 -9.92
C GLU A 136 4.66 2.59 -10.12
N GLY A 137 4.09 3.24 -11.14
CA GLY A 137 2.69 3.05 -11.50
C GLY A 137 2.11 4.22 -12.28
N ARG A 138 0.86 4.08 -12.72
CA ARG A 138 0.15 5.09 -13.52
C ARG A 138 -1.17 5.54 -12.88
N ALA A 139 -1.76 4.68 -12.04
CA ALA A 139 -3.02 4.93 -11.36
C ALA A 139 -3.22 3.95 -10.21
N ILE A 140 -3.94 4.34 -9.17
CA ILE A 140 -4.30 3.48 -8.05
C ILE A 140 -5.21 2.35 -8.55
N ARG A 141 -4.96 1.12 -8.10
CA ARG A 141 -5.64 -0.11 -8.54
C ARG A 141 -6.73 -0.59 -7.57
N MET A 142 -6.97 0.16 -6.50
CA MET A 142 -7.98 -0.11 -5.48
C MET A 142 -7.91 -1.54 -4.89
N GLY A 143 -6.70 -2.10 -4.79
CA GLY A 143 -6.45 -3.42 -4.20
C GLY A 143 -6.58 -4.59 -5.18
N TRP A 144 -7.38 -4.49 -6.24
CA TRP A 144 -7.69 -5.64 -7.09
C TRP A 144 -6.47 -6.29 -7.74
N LYS A 145 -5.64 -5.50 -8.42
CA LYS A 145 -4.39 -6.00 -9.00
C LYS A 145 -3.26 -6.05 -7.96
N ASP A 146 -3.30 -5.14 -6.99
CA ASP A 146 -2.30 -5.06 -5.91
C ASP A 146 -2.23 -6.34 -5.10
N ARG A 147 -3.33 -7.13 -4.99
CA ARG A 147 -3.32 -8.41 -4.29
C ARG A 147 -2.27 -9.38 -4.83
N LEU A 148 -2.04 -9.37 -6.15
CA LEU A 148 -1.03 -10.23 -6.79
C LEU A 148 0.39 -9.79 -6.46
N ASP A 149 0.61 -8.47 -6.35
CA ASP A 149 1.90 -7.93 -5.91
C ASP A 149 2.13 -8.19 -4.42
N VAL A 150 1.06 -8.13 -3.59
CA VAL A 150 1.14 -8.48 -2.16
C VAL A 150 1.49 -9.96 -1.96
N LEU A 151 0.94 -10.88 -2.75
CA LEU A 151 1.36 -12.29 -2.73
C LEU A 151 2.88 -12.45 -2.97
N ARG A 152 3.43 -11.70 -3.93
CA ARG A 152 4.89 -11.69 -4.18
C ARG A 152 5.67 -11.09 -3.01
N TRP A 153 5.16 -10.02 -2.40
CA TRP A 153 5.76 -9.44 -1.20
C TRP A 153 5.76 -10.40 -0.02
N MET A 154 4.73 -11.24 0.10
CA MET A 154 4.69 -12.30 1.10
C MET A 154 5.80 -13.34 0.86
N ASP A 155 5.98 -13.77 -0.39
CA ASP A 155 7.06 -14.71 -0.78
C ASP A 155 8.44 -14.07 -0.48
N VAL A 156 8.65 -12.82 -0.87
CA VAL A 156 9.89 -12.06 -0.59
C VAL A 156 10.15 -11.89 0.90
N ALA A 157 9.11 -11.57 1.69
CA ALA A 157 9.25 -11.48 3.15
C ALA A 157 9.66 -12.82 3.76
N ASN A 158 9.04 -13.92 3.29
CA ASN A 158 9.42 -15.26 3.73
C ASN A 158 10.89 -15.56 3.41
N ASP A 159 11.36 -15.26 2.20
CA ASP A 159 12.74 -15.49 1.78
C ASP A 159 13.75 -14.64 2.56
N ILE A 160 13.47 -13.33 2.76
CA ILE A 160 14.32 -12.42 3.54
C ILE A 160 14.50 -12.91 4.98
N PHE A 161 13.45 -13.47 5.57
CA PHE A 161 13.43 -13.84 6.99
C PHE A 161 13.62 -15.34 7.26
N GLY A 162 14.19 -16.09 6.31
CA GLY A 162 14.73 -17.44 6.52
C GLY A 162 13.97 -18.59 5.87
N GLY A 163 12.92 -18.33 5.11
CA GLY A 163 12.23 -19.32 4.27
C GLY A 163 11.18 -20.20 4.99
N ASP A 164 11.08 -20.11 6.29
CA ASP A 164 10.10 -20.88 7.11
C ASP A 164 9.44 -19.97 8.17
N THR A 165 8.77 -18.91 7.71
CA THR A 165 8.15 -17.93 8.59
C THR A 165 6.73 -18.33 8.99
N ARG A 166 6.25 -17.74 10.11
CA ARG A 166 4.84 -17.75 10.51
C ARG A 166 4.29 -16.36 10.28
N MET A 167 3.64 -16.20 9.11
CA MET A 167 3.27 -14.89 8.58
C MET A 167 1.87 -14.47 8.99
N VAL A 168 1.73 -13.19 9.34
CA VAL A 168 0.46 -12.46 9.39
C VAL A 168 0.48 -11.39 8.29
N VAL A 169 -0.64 -11.19 7.62
CA VAL A 169 -0.84 -10.11 6.65
C VAL A 169 -1.84 -9.13 7.22
N HIS A 170 -1.40 -7.89 7.48
CA HIS A 170 -2.22 -6.86 8.11
C HIS A 170 -2.48 -5.74 7.11
N GLY A 171 -3.73 -5.42 6.86
CA GLY A 171 -4.11 -4.31 5.97
C GLY A 171 -4.92 -3.23 6.66
N ILE A 172 -4.73 -1.97 6.23
CA ILE A 172 -5.50 -0.82 6.72
C ILE A 172 -6.30 -0.22 5.57
N SER A 173 -7.61 0.00 5.75
CA SER A 173 -8.49 0.64 4.75
C SER A 173 -8.43 -0.08 3.39
N MET A 174 -7.98 0.58 2.31
CA MET A 174 -7.74 -0.07 1.01
C MET A 174 -6.79 -1.27 1.13
N GLY A 175 -5.78 -1.19 2.00
CA GLY A 175 -4.90 -2.32 2.31
C GLY A 175 -5.65 -3.48 2.95
N ALA A 176 -6.64 -3.23 3.81
CA ALA A 176 -7.50 -4.27 4.37
C ALA A 176 -8.33 -4.95 3.27
N ALA A 177 -8.93 -4.18 2.36
CA ALA A 177 -9.61 -4.74 1.20
C ALA A 177 -8.66 -5.58 0.34
N THR A 178 -7.42 -5.10 0.13
CA THR A 178 -6.38 -5.85 -0.59
C THR A 178 -6.05 -7.17 0.11
N THR A 179 -5.86 -7.18 1.42
CA THR A 179 -5.55 -8.41 2.19
C THR A 179 -6.72 -9.39 2.20
N MET A 180 -7.96 -8.90 2.24
CA MET A 180 -9.14 -9.76 2.07
C MET A 180 -9.16 -10.43 0.70
N MET A 181 -8.79 -9.72 -0.38
CA MET A 181 -8.66 -10.31 -1.72
C MET A 181 -7.50 -11.30 -1.78
N VAL A 182 -6.37 -11.01 -1.12
CA VAL A 182 -5.24 -11.95 -0.98
C VAL A 182 -5.68 -13.23 -0.29
N SER A 183 -6.51 -13.16 0.76
CA SER A 183 -6.97 -14.36 1.48
C SER A 183 -7.84 -15.29 0.63
N GLY A 184 -8.42 -14.79 -0.45
CA GLY A 184 -9.17 -15.59 -1.44
C GLY A 184 -8.31 -16.28 -2.50
N GLU A 185 -7.01 -15.98 -2.57
CA GLU A 185 -6.07 -16.64 -3.50
C GLU A 185 -5.50 -17.93 -2.90
N GLU A 186 -4.75 -18.71 -3.69
CA GLU A 186 -4.05 -19.89 -3.19
C GLU A 186 -3.03 -19.51 -2.11
N GLN A 187 -3.26 -20.05 -0.89
CA GLN A 187 -2.48 -19.65 0.27
C GLN A 187 -1.16 -20.42 0.40
N ARG A 188 -0.14 -19.70 0.89
CA ARG A 188 1.16 -20.27 1.20
C ARG A 188 1.11 -20.93 2.59
N PRO A 189 1.80 -22.06 2.82
CA PRO A 189 1.73 -22.79 4.10
C PRO A 189 2.27 -21.98 5.30
N TYR A 190 3.11 -20.99 5.05
CA TYR A 190 3.65 -20.12 6.10
C TYR A 190 2.66 -19.03 6.56
N VAL A 191 1.58 -18.75 5.85
CA VAL A 191 0.56 -17.77 6.27
C VAL A 191 -0.32 -18.33 7.36
N LYS A 192 -0.53 -17.57 8.43
CA LYS A 192 -1.31 -17.99 9.60
C LYS A 192 -2.57 -17.14 9.82
N PHE A 193 -2.51 -15.84 9.50
CA PHE A 193 -3.63 -14.90 9.68
C PHE A 193 -3.61 -13.80 8.60
N PHE A 194 -4.82 -13.26 8.36
CA PHE A 194 -5.07 -12.05 7.62
C PHE A 194 -5.79 -11.01 8.48
#